data_42de93614758efdad347dc5eb11b56f9
#
_entry.id   42de93614758efdad347dc5eb11b56f9
#
_cell.length_a   1.000
_cell.length_b   1.000
_cell.length_c   1.000
_cell.angle_alpha   90.00
_cell.angle_beta   90.00
_cell.angle_gamma   90.00
#
_symmetry.space_group_name_H-M   'P 1'
#
loop_
_entity.id
_entity.type
_entity.pdbx_description
1 polymer ?
#
loop_
_entity_poly.entity_id
_entity_poly.type
_entity_poly.pdbx_seq_one_letter_code
_entity_poly.pdbx_strand_id
1 'polypeptide(L)'
;PLTVQKLGEMTEAAPELVLPDWAQRTTLTLKDSTGSVVVQGDAAAFAMYAYPKNGSYELTLTAYRNTADPGDATGWYRYCASYTMNIQPKAVLSSERVSQGGVAALVITGILDGSEPTVETDLGDVWFRPVTGGYMGYIPVTYNAEGGPHTLTVTCGSLTQELTLNVMQSEAKTVDVAAEADIPGAATEYKNAIWPLYTQGSSEKLWQGNFASPVPSAILADYGARLRTDGTITGRATGINYNAAAG
;
A
#
# COMPACT_ATOMS: atom_id res chain seq x y z
N PRO A 1 -25.93 3.75 38.99
CA PRO A 1 -25.48 4.31 37.72
C PRO A 1 -24.26 3.52 37.25
N LEU A 2 -24.23 3.15 35.97
CA LEU A 2 -23.04 2.53 35.37
C LEU A 2 -21.95 3.61 35.26
N THR A 3 -20.74 3.29 35.69
CA THR A 3 -19.59 4.18 35.51
C THR A 3 -19.07 4.03 34.07
N VAL A 4 -19.00 5.13 33.34
CA VAL A 4 -18.39 5.16 32.01
C VAL A 4 -16.88 5.33 32.16
N GLN A 5 -16.12 4.37 31.67
CA GLN A 5 -14.67 4.45 31.63
C GLN A 5 -14.23 5.35 30.46
N LYS A 6 -13.45 6.38 30.74
CA LYS A 6 -12.88 7.25 29.72
C LYS A 6 -11.54 6.67 29.26
N LEU A 7 -11.46 6.25 28.00
CA LEU A 7 -10.25 5.66 27.41
C LEU A 7 -9.33 6.69 26.76
N GLY A 8 -9.79 7.95 26.61
CA GLY A 8 -9.01 9.02 26.00
C GLY A 8 -9.09 9.04 24.48
N GLU A 9 -8.01 9.46 23.85
CA GLU A 9 -7.90 9.67 22.42
C GLU A 9 -7.16 8.51 21.74
N MET A 10 -7.71 8.03 20.61
CA MET A 10 -7.15 6.99 19.76
C MET A 10 -6.59 7.64 18.50
N THR A 11 -5.26 7.66 18.36
CA THR A 11 -4.57 8.38 17.27
C THR A 11 -3.97 7.47 16.21
N GLU A 12 -3.78 6.18 16.50
CA GLU A 12 -3.14 5.24 15.58
C GLU A 12 -4.08 4.13 15.12
N ALA A 13 -4.90 3.61 16.02
CA ALA A 13 -5.83 2.51 15.73
C ALA A 13 -7.09 2.62 16.58
N ALA A 14 -8.15 1.95 16.14
CA ALA A 14 -9.34 1.75 16.94
C ALA A 14 -9.04 0.93 18.20
N PRO A 15 -9.80 1.11 19.30
CA PRO A 15 -9.59 0.32 20.50
C PRO A 15 -9.85 -1.16 20.25
N GLU A 16 -8.99 -2.00 20.77
CA GLU A 16 -9.15 -3.45 20.72
C GLU A 16 -9.96 -3.93 21.93
N LEU A 17 -10.86 -4.88 21.69
CA LEU A 17 -11.70 -5.47 22.72
C LEU A 17 -11.12 -6.80 23.17
N VAL A 18 -10.54 -6.83 24.38
CA VAL A 18 -10.08 -8.06 25.01
C VAL A 18 -11.16 -8.58 25.96
N LEU A 19 -11.71 -9.75 25.65
CA LEU A 19 -12.73 -10.39 26.48
C LEU A 19 -12.08 -11.27 27.54
N PRO A 20 -12.67 -11.35 28.75
CA PRO A 20 -12.22 -12.34 29.74
C PRO A 20 -12.61 -13.77 29.30
N ASP A 21 -11.80 -14.76 29.69
CA ASP A 21 -11.96 -16.17 29.30
C ASP A 21 -13.32 -16.77 29.65
N TRP A 22 -13.97 -16.24 30.68
CA TRP A 22 -15.31 -16.70 31.09
C TRP A 22 -16.44 -16.17 30.22
N ALA A 23 -16.21 -15.19 29.34
CA ALA A 23 -17.23 -14.60 28.48
C ALA A 23 -17.57 -15.54 27.32
N GLN A 24 -18.72 -16.18 27.39
CA GLN A 24 -19.19 -17.14 26.37
C GLN A 24 -20.06 -16.46 25.29
N ARG A 25 -20.66 -15.33 25.64
CA ARG A 25 -21.48 -14.53 24.74
C ARG A 25 -21.36 -13.07 25.08
N THR A 26 -21.46 -12.22 24.06
CA THR A 26 -21.47 -10.76 24.22
C THR A 26 -22.63 -10.13 23.48
N THR A 27 -23.11 -9.00 23.98
CA THR A 27 -23.94 -8.04 23.25
C THR A 27 -23.30 -6.67 23.34
N LEU A 28 -23.26 -5.95 22.22
CA LEU A 28 -22.54 -4.69 22.11
C LEU A 28 -23.35 -3.67 21.36
N THR A 29 -23.28 -2.43 21.82
CA THR A 29 -23.80 -1.25 21.13
C THR A 29 -22.72 -0.18 21.13
N LEU A 30 -22.38 0.31 19.93
CA LEU A 30 -21.52 1.46 19.72
C LEU A 30 -22.35 2.63 19.21
N LYS A 31 -22.20 3.79 19.81
CA LYS A 31 -22.85 5.05 19.39
C LYS A 31 -21.79 6.05 18.98
N ASP A 32 -22.11 6.85 17.98
CA ASP A 32 -21.29 8.00 17.58
C ASP A 32 -21.62 9.25 18.42
N SER A 33 -20.92 10.34 18.13
CA SER A 33 -21.09 11.64 18.82
C SER A 33 -22.50 12.25 18.69
N THR A 34 -23.32 11.79 17.76
CA THR A 34 -24.71 12.20 17.60
C THR A 34 -25.68 11.36 18.44
N GLY A 35 -25.18 10.30 19.09
CA GLY A 35 -25.96 9.31 19.80
C GLY A 35 -26.57 8.23 18.90
N SER A 36 -26.26 8.25 17.60
CA SER A 36 -26.72 7.24 16.64
C SER A 36 -25.98 5.92 16.86
N VAL A 37 -26.71 4.81 16.81
CA VAL A 37 -26.13 3.47 16.89
C VAL A 37 -25.44 3.15 15.56
N VAL A 38 -24.12 2.95 15.61
CA VAL A 38 -23.27 2.63 14.44
C VAL A 38 -22.85 1.16 14.40
N VAL A 39 -22.83 0.48 15.56
CA VAL A 39 -22.70 -0.98 15.67
C VAL A 39 -23.69 -1.49 16.68
N GLN A 40 -24.41 -2.56 16.31
CA GLN A 40 -25.24 -3.34 17.21
C GLN A 40 -25.01 -4.82 16.90
N GLY A 41 -24.47 -5.57 17.86
CA GLY A 41 -24.12 -6.96 17.65
C GLY A 41 -23.34 -7.54 18.84
N ASP A 42 -22.26 -8.23 18.53
CA ASP A 42 -21.35 -8.84 19.47
C ASP A 42 -19.91 -8.27 19.35
N ALA A 43 -18.97 -8.88 20.05
CA ALA A 43 -17.57 -8.49 19.98
C ALA A 43 -16.96 -8.64 18.58
N ALA A 44 -17.41 -9.64 17.80
CA ALA A 44 -16.93 -9.84 16.45
C ALA A 44 -17.41 -8.71 15.51
N ALA A 45 -18.67 -8.29 15.64
CA ALA A 45 -19.20 -7.16 14.90
C ALA A 45 -18.44 -5.85 15.19
N PHE A 46 -18.02 -5.66 16.44
CA PHE A 46 -17.18 -4.51 16.81
C PHE A 46 -15.79 -4.59 16.19
N ALA A 47 -15.15 -5.75 16.23
CA ALA A 47 -13.80 -5.95 15.66
C ALA A 47 -13.76 -5.73 14.14
N MET A 48 -14.87 -5.92 13.45
CA MET A 48 -15.00 -5.71 12.00
C MET A 48 -15.45 -4.29 11.62
N TYR A 49 -15.77 -3.45 12.60
CA TYR A 49 -16.27 -2.10 12.31
C TYR A 49 -15.16 -1.18 11.82
N ALA A 50 -15.32 -0.68 10.60
CA ALA A 50 -14.45 0.35 10.04
C ALA A 50 -15.01 1.73 10.41
N TYR A 51 -14.24 2.51 11.16
CA TYR A 51 -14.64 3.86 11.55
C TYR A 51 -14.59 4.80 10.33
N PRO A 52 -15.73 5.37 9.91
CA PRO A 52 -15.76 6.21 8.71
C PRO A 52 -15.29 7.65 8.96
N LYS A 53 -15.14 8.06 10.22
CA LYS A 53 -14.78 9.43 10.60
C LYS A 53 -14.19 9.48 12.01
N ASN A 54 -13.40 10.49 12.26
CA ASN A 54 -12.99 10.88 13.59
C ASN A 54 -14.18 11.43 14.42
N GLY A 55 -14.08 11.37 15.73
CA GLY A 55 -15.11 11.84 16.65
C GLY A 55 -15.23 11.01 17.90
N SER A 56 -16.15 11.39 18.78
CA SER A 56 -16.39 10.69 20.04
C SER A 56 -17.33 9.51 19.85
N TYR A 57 -17.04 8.42 20.55
CA TYR A 57 -17.80 7.20 20.53
C TYR A 57 -18.09 6.71 21.95
N GLU A 58 -19.26 6.11 22.13
CA GLU A 58 -19.67 5.47 23.37
C GLU A 58 -19.96 3.99 23.14
N LEU A 59 -19.26 3.14 23.87
CA LEU A 59 -19.39 1.69 23.82
C LEU A 59 -20.14 1.19 25.04
N THR A 60 -21.14 0.37 24.82
CA THR A 60 -21.77 -0.45 25.86
C THR A 60 -21.60 -1.91 25.50
N LEU A 61 -20.90 -2.69 26.34
CA LEU A 61 -20.68 -4.12 26.17
C LEU A 61 -21.31 -4.86 27.35
N THR A 62 -22.08 -5.91 27.08
CA THR A 62 -22.49 -6.86 28.10
C THR A 62 -21.89 -8.24 27.77
N ALA A 63 -21.11 -8.78 28.69
CA ALA A 63 -20.52 -10.10 28.60
C ALA A 63 -21.27 -11.09 29.53
N TYR A 64 -21.63 -12.26 29.03
CA TYR A 64 -22.41 -13.29 29.71
C TYR A 64 -21.57 -14.54 29.95
N ARG A 65 -21.77 -15.17 31.12
CA ARG A 65 -21.08 -16.41 31.50
C ARG A 65 -21.66 -17.67 30.86
N ASN A 66 -22.83 -17.55 30.23
CA ASN A 66 -23.48 -18.67 29.55
C ASN A 66 -24.01 -18.24 28.19
N THR A 67 -24.39 -19.21 27.36
CA THR A 67 -24.92 -19.01 26.03
C THR A 67 -26.46 -18.88 26.01
N ALA A 68 -27.12 -18.96 27.18
CA ALA A 68 -28.57 -18.82 27.29
C ALA A 68 -29.06 -17.43 26.86
N ASP A 69 -30.35 -17.32 26.57
CA ASP A 69 -30.97 -16.06 26.23
C ASP A 69 -30.76 -14.99 27.35
N PRO A 70 -30.74 -13.70 26.99
CA PRO A 70 -30.50 -12.65 27.98
C PRO A 70 -31.42 -12.68 29.21
N GLY A 71 -32.64 -13.21 29.06
CA GLY A 71 -33.60 -13.39 30.16
C GLY A 71 -33.23 -14.50 31.15
N ASP A 72 -32.47 -15.50 30.68
CA ASP A 72 -32.11 -16.69 31.44
C ASP A 72 -30.63 -16.67 31.88
N ALA A 73 -29.92 -15.59 31.59
CA ALA A 73 -28.48 -15.47 31.90
C ALA A 73 -28.24 -15.41 33.42
N THR A 74 -27.48 -16.36 33.94
CA THR A 74 -27.19 -16.50 35.40
C THR A 74 -26.01 -15.65 35.85
N GLY A 75 -25.33 -14.92 34.97
CA GLY A 75 -24.24 -14.02 35.32
C GLY A 75 -23.81 -13.21 34.11
N TRP A 76 -23.76 -11.92 34.31
CA TRP A 76 -23.30 -10.98 33.30
C TRP A 76 -22.60 -9.79 33.92
N TYR A 77 -21.71 -9.17 33.10
CA TYR A 77 -21.08 -7.89 33.42
C TYR A 77 -21.34 -6.91 32.29
N ARG A 78 -21.63 -5.65 32.64
CA ARG A 78 -21.78 -4.57 31.67
C ARG A 78 -20.67 -3.55 31.83
N TYR A 79 -20.04 -3.23 30.73
CA TYR A 79 -18.98 -2.25 30.60
C TYR A 79 -19.49 -1.10 29.75
N CYS A 80 -19.20 0.12 30.18
CA CYS A 80 -19.44 1.33 29.40
C CYS A 80 -18.12 2.07 29.25
N ALA A 81 -17.77 2.43 28.04
CA ALA A 81 -16.56 3.19 27.75
C ALA A 81 -16.86 4.33 26.78
N SER A 82 -16.09 5.40 26.89
CA SER A 82 -16.08 6.49 25.92
C SER A 82 -14.66 6.78 25.47
N TYR A 83 -14.49 7.10 24.19
CA TYR A 83 -13.21 7.44 23.59
C TYR A 83 -13.42 8.37 22.40
N THR A 84 -12.35 9.03 21.97
CA THR A 84 -12.35 9.90 20.81
C THR A 84 -11.41 9.31 19.76
N MET A 85 -11.92 9.03 18.57
CA MET A 85 -11.10 8.70 17.41
C MET A 85 -10.52 9.99 16.83
N ASN A 86 -9.19 10.06 16.70
CA ASN A 86 -8.47 11.16 16.08
C ASN A 86 -7.31 10.62 15.23
N ILE A 87 -7.65 9.72 14.32
CA ILE A 87 -6.68 9.14 13.39
C ILE A 87 -6.41 10.19 12.31
N GLN A 88 -5.11 10.47 12.10
CA GLN A 88 -4.66 11.40 11.07
C GLN A 88 -4.07 10.61 9.90
N PRO A 89 -4.40 10.99 8.66
CA PRO A 89 -3.75 10.38 7.51
C PRO A 89 -2.24 10.66 7.55
N LYS A 90 -1.45 9.66 7.13
CA LYS A 90 0.00 9.72 7.13
C LYS A 90 0.56 9.02 5.90
N ALA A 91 1.52 9.65 5.24
CA ALA A 91 2.27 9.08 4.12
C ALA A 91 3.69 8.69 4.58
N VAL A 92 4.15 7.49 4.17
CA VAL A 92 5.46 6.97 4.53
C VAL A 92 6.10 6.30 3.32
N LEU A 93 7.35 6.64 3.04
CA LEU A 93 8.18 5.95 2.05
C LEU A 93 8.76 4.66 2.64
N SER A 94 8.84 3.61 1.83
CA SER A 94 9.52 2.36 2.19
C SER A 94 11.03 2.56 2.38
N SER A 95 11.59 3.55 1.70
CA SER A 95 12.98 3.99 1.82
C SER A 95 13.06 5.45 1.37
N GLU A 96 13.89 6.22 2.07
CA GLU A 96 14.24 7.59 1.67
C GLU A 96 15.31 7.65 0.58
N ARG A 97 15.84 6.49 0.17
CA ARG A 97 16.89 6.36 -0.85
C ARG A 97 16.51 5.25 -1.84
N VAL A 98 16.75 5.53 -3.11
CA VAL A 98 16.53 4.58 -4.21
C VAL A 98 17.58 4.82 -5.29
N SER A 99 18.10 3.76 -5.90
CA SER A 99 19.02 3.91 -7.03
C SER A 99 18.25 4.23 -8.32
N GLN A 100 18.91 4.91 -9.25
CA GLN A 100 18.44 5.00 -10.64
C GLN A 100 18.09 3.60 -11.16
N GLY A 101 16.94 3.46 -11.82
CA GLY A 101 16.40 2.17 -12.26
C GLY A 101 15.64 1.39 -11.19
N GLY A 102 15.55 1.91 -9.97
CA GLY A 102 14.84 1.28 -8.86
C GLY A 102 13.40 1.75 -8.69
N VAL A 103 12.77 1.28 -7.62
CA VAL A 103 11.39 1.62 -7.25
C VAL A 103 11.34 1.85 -5.75
N ALA A 104 10.70 2.93 -5.31
CA ALA A 104 10.31 3.12 -3.92
C ALA A 104 8.80 2.89 -3.77
N ALA A 105 8.36 2.36 -2.62
CA ALA A 105 6.95 2.28 -2.29
C ALA A 105 6.55 3.44 -1.37
N LEU A 106 5.35 3.97 -1.59
CA LEU A 106 4.69 4.97 -0.77
C LEU A 106 3.43 4.35 -0.18
N VAL A 107 3.32 4.34 1.15
CA VAL A 107 2.17 3.83 1.87
C VAL A 107 1.45 4.97 2.55
N ILE A 108 0.15 5.07 2.36
CA ILE A 108 -0.71 6.08 3.00
C ILE A 108 -1.74 5.34 3.86
N THR A 109 -1.78 5.68 5.13
CA THR A 109 -2.67 5.07 6.13
C THR A 109 -3.50 6.13 6.85
N GLY A 110 -4.50 5.71 7.62
CA GLY A 110 -5.32 6.63 8.42
C GLY A 110 -6.38 7.40 7.63
N ILE A 111 -6.71 6.95 6.43
CA ILE A 111 -7.76 7.55 5.59
C ILE A 111 -9.10 6.97 6.00
N LEU A 112 -9.96 7.79 6.59
CA LEU A 112 -11.28 7.37 7.07
C LEU A 112 -12.41 7.78 6.11
N ASP A 113 -12.20 8.83 5.32
CA ASP A 113 -13.21 9.45 4.45
C ASP A 113 -13.28 8.85 3.04
N GLY A 114 -12.44 7.85 2.75
CA GLY A 114 -12.38 7.21 1.42
C GLY A 114 -11.71 8.05 0.34
N SER A 115 -11.02 9.15 0.69
CA SER A 115 -10.28 9.98 -0.26
C SER A 115 -9.20 9.18 -0.96
N GLU A 116 -9.05 9.38 -2.27
CA GLU A 116 -7.98 8.79 -3.06
C GLU A 116 -6.73 9.68 -3.02
N PRO A 117 -5.53 9.09 -2.88
CA PRO A 117 -4.29 9.85 -2.85
C PRO A 117 -3.82 10.29 -4.23
N THR A 118 -3.13 11.43 -4.24
CA THR A 118 -2.36 11.92 -5.39
C THR A 118 -0.95 12.30 -4.95
N VAL A 119 0.00 12.24 -5.88
CA VAL A 119 1.39 12.67 -5.67
C VAL A 119 1.84 13.54 -6.82
N GLU A 120 2.37 14.70 -6.48
CA GLU A 120 3.09 15.56 -7.43
C GLU A 120 4.59 15.34 -7.23
N THR A 121 5.28 14.96 -8.31
CA THR A 121 6.72 14.74 -8.35
C THR A 121 7.24 14.81 -9.78
N ASP A 122 8.52 15.08 -9.94
CA ASP A 122 9.23 15.05 -11.24
C ASP A 122 9.73 13.64 -11.64
N LEU A 123 9.54 12.64 -10.77
CA LEU A 123 9.98 11.26 -11.03
C LEU A 123 9.03 10.48 -11.95
N GLY A 124 7.82 10.95 -12.16
CA GLY A 124 6.79 10.32 -13.00
C GLY A 124 5.50 10.01 -12.25
N ASP A 125 4.58 9.36 -12.92
CA ASP A 125 3.25 9.07 -12.39
C ASP A 125 3.31 7.98 -11.31
N VAL A 126 2.60 8.23 -10.21
CA VAL A 126 2.45 7.27 -9.12
C VAL A 126 1.04 6.70 -9.12
N TRP A 127 0.92 5.40 -9.33
CA TRP A 127 -0.35 4.69 -9.36
C TRP A 127 -0.61 4.05 -8.01
N PHE A 128 -1.75 4.37 -7.40
CA PHE A 128 -2.15 3.84 -6.11
C PHE A 128 -3.12 2.67 -6.25
N ARG A 129 -2.98 1.71 -5.37
CA ARG A 129 -3.96 0.65 -5.15
C ARG A 129 -4.41 0.65 -3.70
N PRO A 130 -5.69 0.32 -3.43
CA PRO A 130 -6.15 0.16 -2.07
C PRO A 130 -5.45 -1.04 -1.40
N VAL A 131 -5.15 -0.88 -0.13
CA VAL A 131 -4.66 -1.93 0.77
C VAL A 131 -5.41 -1.84 2.10
N THR A 132 -5.27 -2.83 2.96
CA THR A 132 -5.91 -2.78 4.28
C THR A 132 -5.45 -1.53 5.04
N GLY A 133 -6.41 -0.66 5.38
CA GLY A 133 -6.16 0.57 6.13
C GLY A 133 -5.62 1.75 5.34
N GLY A 134 -5.61 1.70 4.00
CA GLY A 134 -5.14 2.82 3.19
C GLY A 134 -4.81 2.50 1.75
N TYR A 135 -3.74 3.09 1.23
CA TYR A 135 -3.27 2.94 -0.14
C TYR A 135 -1.77 2.65 -0.20
N MET A 136 -1.36 1.96 -1.26
CA MET A 136 0.04 1.75 -1.60
C MET A 136 0.27 2.18 -3.05
N GLY A 137 1.26 3.02 -3.26
CA GLY A 137 1.76 3.43 -4.58
C GLY A 137 3.22 3.04 -4.78
N TYR A 138 3.64 2.94 -6.03
CA TYR A 138 5.03 2.70 -6.39
C TYR A 138 5.55 3.89 -7.20
N ILE A 139 6.70 4.40 -6.81
CA ILE A 139 7.40 5.52 -7.42
C ILE A 139 8.51 4.91 -8.29
N PRO A 140 8.33 4.85 -9.62
CA PRO A 140 9.38 4.35 -10.51
C PRO A 140 10.47 5.42 -10.66
N VAL A 141 11.72 5.02 -10.48
CA VAL A 141 12.87 5.89 -10.73
C VAL A 141 13.59 5.41 -11.98
N THR A 142 13.49 6.17 -13.05
CA THR A 142 14.14 5.77 -14.30
C THR A 142 15.67 5.79 -14.17
N TYR A 143 16.37 5.08 -15.07
CA TYR A 143 17.84 5.11 -15.11
C TYR A 143 18.39 6.48 -15.56
N ASN A 144 17.53 7.38 -16.07
CA ASN A 144 17.89 8.74 -16.46
C ASN A 144 17.45 9.80 -15.45
N ALA A 145 16.81 9.42 -14.34
CA ALA A 145 16.43 10.37 -13.31
C ALA A 145 17.67 11.12 -12.81
N GLU A 146 17.52 12.38 -12.49
CA GLU A 146 18.60 13.13 -11.87
C GLU A 146 18.95 12.51 -10.50
N GLY A 147 20.24 12.54 -10.14
CA GLY A 147 20.66 12.13 -8.82
C GLY A 147 20.46 13.26 -7.82
N GLY A 148 20.06 12.93 -6.59
CA GLY A 148 19.84 13.90 -5.53
C GLY A 148 18.45 13.84 -4.93
N PRO A 149 18.05 14.86 -4.16
CA PRO A 149 16.74 14.93 -3.51
C PRO A 149 15.64 15.30 -4.50
N HIS A 150 14.57 14.52 -4.48
CA HIS A 150 13.32 14.80 -5.20
C HIS A 150 12.19 14.96 -4.20
N THR A 151 11.36 15.98 -4.41
CA THR A 151 10.20 16.24 -3.56
C THR A 151 8.98 15.46 -4.06
N LEU A 152 8.25 14.88 -3.13
CA LEU A 152 6.96 14.26 -3.37
C LEU A 152 5.92 14.99 -2.53
N THR A 153 5.01 15.72 -3.15
CA THR A 153 3.89 16.34 -2.48
C THR A 153 2.70 15.38 -2.50
N VAL A 154 2.43 14.76 -1.37
CA VAL A 154 1.35 13.78 -1.20
C VAL A 154 0.11 14.49 -0.70
N THR A 155 -1.02 14.31 -1.41
CA THR A 155 -2.33 14.84 -0.99
C THR A 155 -3.35 13.71 -0.90
N CYS A 156 -4.10 13.64 0.21
CA CYS A 156 -5.18 12.67 0.38
C CYS A 156 -6.17 13.18 1.45
N GLY A 157 -7.36 13.55 1.05
CA GLY A 157 -8.34 14.17 1.94
C GLY A 157 -7.78 15.43 2.63
N SER A 158 -7.66 15.39 3.94
CA SER A 158 -7.07 16.48 4.73
C SER A 158 -5.53 16.44 4.79
N LEU A 159 -4.90 15.38 4.29
CA LEU A 159 -3.45 15.25 4.26
C LEU A 159 -2.87 16.10 3.13
N THR A 160 -1.88 16.92 3.46
CA THR A 160 -0.88 17.44 2.52
C THR A 160 0.47 17.29 3.19
N GLN A 161 1.32 16.44 2.64
CA GLN A 161 2.62 16.10 3.24
C GLN A 161 3.71 16.10 2.16
N GLU A 162 4.81 16.78 2.45
CA GLU A 162 6.01 16.73 1.62
C GLU A 162 6.96 15.63 2.14
N LEU A 163 7.42 14.79 1.23
CA LEU A 163 8.42 13.76 1.47
C LEU A 163 9.60 13.99 0.53
N THR A 164 10.78 13.57 0.95
CA THR A 164 11.99 13.63 0.12
C THR A 164 12.46 12.22 -0.19
N LEU A 165 12.62 11.93 -1.49
CA LEU A 165 13.23 10.71 -1.99
C LEU A 165 14.58 11.04 -2.62
N ASN A 166 15.66 10.51 -2.06
CA ASN A 166 17.02 10.72 -2.58
C ASN A 166 17.32 9.67 -3.65
N VAL A 167 17.48 10.11 -4.88
CA VAL A 167 17.90 9.25 -6.00
C VAL A 167 19.42 9.13 -5.99
N MET A 168 19.90 7.88 -5.82
CA MET A 168 21.31 7.56 -5.86
C MET A 168 21.74 7.31 -7.31
N GLN A 169 22.77 8.01 -7.76
CA GLN A 169 23.34 7.74 -9.07
C GLN A 169 23.91 6.32 -9.11
N SER A 170 23.59 5.61 -10.19
CA SER A 170 24.07 4.27 -10.45
C SER A 170 25.11 4.32 -11.56
N GLU A 171 26.28 3.72 -11.34
CA GLU A 171 27.23 3.48 -12.42
C GLU A 171 26.66 2.39 -13.35
N ALA A 172 26.13 2.84 -14.48
CA ALA A 172 25.61 1.91 -15.50
C ALA A 172 26.76 1.06 -16.06
N LYS A 173 26.70 -0.24 -15.87
CA LYS A 173 27.60 -1.19 -16.52
C LYS A 173 27.51 -1.06 -18.05
N THR A 174 28.63 -1.19 -18.74
CA THR A 174 28.65 -1.29 -20.18
C THR A 174 28.73 -2.77 -20.56
N VAL A 175 27.86 -3.20 -21.45
CA VAL A 175 27.77 -4.60 -21.93
C VAL A 175 27.93 -4.60 -23.44
N ASP A 176 28.83 -5.44 -23.94
CA ASP A 176 28.97 -5.66 -25.36
C ASP A 176 27.84 -6.58 -25.86
N VAL A 177 27.15 -6.12 -26.87
CA VAL A 177 26.06 -6.86 -27.50
C VAL A 177 26.35 -7.00 -28.98
N ALA A 178 25.88 -8.10 -29.58
CA ALA A 178 25.97 -8.27 -31.03
C ALA A 178 25.10 -7.20 -31.74
N ALA A 179 25.52 -6.83 -32.93
CA ALA A 179 24.69 -5.98 -33.78
C ALA A 179 23.37 -6.71 -34.07
N GLU A 180 22.26 -6.01 -33.89
CA GLU A 180 20.96 -6.54 -34.28
C GLU A 180 20.89 -6.65 -35.79
N ALA A 181 20.37 -7.78 -36.28
CA ALA A 181 20.09 -7.94 -37.71
C ALA A 181 18.99 -6.96 -38.12
N ASP A 182 19.22 -6.19 -39.19
CA ASP A 182 18.18 -5.35 -39.75
C ASP A 182 17.16 -6.24 -40.49
N ILE A 183 16.06 -6.56 -39.80
CA ILE A 183 14.95 -7.32 -40.33
C ILE A 183 13.86 -6.33 -40.75
N PRO A 184 13.59 -6.14 -42.05
CA PRO A 184 12.59 -5.21 -42.52
C PRO A 184 11.21 -5.45 -41.87
N GLY A 185 10.64 -4.43 -41.27
CA GLY A 185 9.33 -4.51 -40.61
C GLY A 185 9.32 -5.01 -39.17
N ALA A 186 10.40 -5.59 -38.66
CA ALA A 186 10.45 -6.17 -37.30
C ALA A 186 10.12 -5.11 -36.20
N ALA A 187 10.65 -3.90 -36.33
CA ALA A 187 10.37 -2.82 -35.37
C ALA A 187 8.87 -2.44 -35.35
N THR A 188 8.21 -2.47 -36.52
CA THR A 188 6.78 -2.17 -36.63
C THR A 188 5.94 -3.31 -36.05
N GLU A 189 6.31 -4.55 -36.35
CA GLU A 189 5.66 -5.75 -35.80
C GLU A 189 5.77 -5.78 -34.29
N TYR A 190 6.97 -5.60 -33.73
CA TYR A 190 7.20 -5.49 -32.30
C TYR A 190 6.34 -4.39 -31.67
N LYS A 191 6.36 -3.18 -32.23
CA LYS A 191 5.57 -2.06 -31.74
C LYS A 191 4.08 -2.40 -31.73
N ASN A 192 3.56 -2.99 -32.77
CA ASN A 192 2.14 -3.33 -32.88
C ASN A 192 1.73 -4.45 -31.90
N ALA A 193 2.62 -5.41 -31.64
CA ALA A 193 2.36 -6.54 -30.75
C ALA A 193 2.51 -6.16 -29.27
N ILE A 194 3.53 -5.38 -28.93
CA ILE A 194 3.94 -5.17 -27.52
C ILE A 194 3.37 -3.85 -26.95
N TRP A 195 3.33 -2.78 -27.76
CA TRP A 195 2.88 -1.47 -27.26
C TRP A 195 1.49 -1.46 -26.60
N PRO A 196 0.48 -2.17 -27.16
CA PRO A 196 -0.82 -2.23 -26.51
C PRO A 196 -0.80 -2.91 -25.15
N LEU A 197 0.18 -3.77 -24.88
CA LEU A 197 0.30 -4.47 -23.60
C LEU A 197 0.74 -3.54 -22.45
N TYR A 198 1.46 -2.47 -22.76
CA TYR A 198 1.89 -1.51 -21.74
C TYR A 198 0.73 -0.71 -21.12
N THR A 199 -0.40 -0.62 -21.80
CA THR A 199 -1.62 0.05 -21.32
C THR A 199 -2.63 -0.92 -20.70
N GLN A 200 -2.34 -2.23 -20.74
CA GLN A 200 -3.17 -3.27 -20.14
C GLN A 200 -2.59 -3.61 -18.77
N GLY A 201 -3.21 -3.09 -17.73
CA GLY A 201 -2.80 -3.34 -16.35
C GLY A 201 -3.97 -3.81 -15.50
N SER A 202 -3.67 -4.49 -14.40
CA SER A 202 -4.62 -4.79 -13.33
C SER A 202 -4.34 -3.89 -12.15
N SER A 203 -5.37 -3.35 -11.51
CA SER A 203 -5.25 -2.70 -10.21
C SER A 203 -4.93 -3.69 -9.09
N GLU A 204 -5.12 -4.99 -9.35
CA GLU A 204 -4.80 -6.05 -8.40
C GLU A 204 -3.37 -6.53 -8.54
N LYS A 205 -2.75 -6.87 -7.41
CA LYS A 205 -1.45 -7.54 -7.39
C LYS A 205 -1.62 -8.99 -7.81
N LEU A 206 -1.16 -9.34 -9.02
CA LEU A 206 -1.31 -10.66 -9.60
C LEU A 206 -0.19 -11.66 -9.23
N TRP A 207 0.76 -11.30 -8.39
CA TRP A 207 1.89 -12.16 -8.01
C TRP A 207 2.04 -12.27 -6.50
N GLN A 208 2.63 -13.39 -6.06
CA GLN A 208 3.03 -13.66 -4.69
C GLN A 208 4.50 -14.07 -4.66
N GLY A 209 5.25 -13.56 -3.66
CA GLY A 209 6.67 -13.86 -3.52
C GLY A 209 7.55 -13.21 -4.60
N ASN A 210 8.67 -13.83 -4.89
CA ASN A 210 9.66 -13.35 -5.86
C ASN A 210 9.34 -13.87 -7.27
N PHE A 211 9.70 -13.08 -8.28
CA PHE A 211 9.63 -13.54 -9.66
C PHE A 211 10.69 -14.62 -9.93
N ALA A 212 10.29 -15.67 -10.62
CA ALA A 212 11.23 -16.65 -11.15
C ALA A 212 11.90 -16.10 -12.41
N SER A 213 13.14 -16.55 -12.69
CA SER A 213 13.79 -16.25 -13.96
C SER A 213 12.99 -16.90 -15.10
N PRO A 214 12.66 -16.16 -16.18
CA PRO A 214 11.91 -16.72 -17.32
C PRO A 214 12.70 -17.77 -18.11
N VAL A 215 14.03 -17.71 -18.00
CA VAL A 215 14.94 -18.67 -18.67
C VAL A 215 16.10 -19.05 -17.72
N PRO A 216 16.62 -20.28 -17.79
CA PRO A 216 17.72 -20.76 -16.97
C PRO A 216 19.07 -20.29 -17.51
N SER A 217 19.25 -18.99 -17.68
CA SER A 217 20.49 -18.40 -18.18
C SER A 217 20.92 -17.19 -17.38
N ALA A 218 22.19 -16.80 -17.51
CA ALA A 218 22.70 -15.61 -16.85
C ALA A 218 22.10 -14.33 -17.44
N ILE A 219 21.97 -13.31 -16.61
CA ILE A 219 21.63 -11.96 -17.06
C ILE A 219 22.82 -11.42 -17.86
N LEU A 220 22.57 -11.03 -19.11
CA LEU A 220 23.53 -10.37 -19.97
C LEU A 220 23.61 -8.88 -19.65
N ALA A 221 22.47 -8.21 -19.59
CA ALA A 221 22.38 -6.79 -19.25
C ALA A 221 21.21 -6.52 -18.31
N ASP A 222 21.47 -5.80 -17.24
CA ASP A 222 20.45 -5.28 -16.35
C ASP A 222 19.74 -4.06 -16.95
N TYR A 223 18.56 -3.73 -16.42
CA TYR A 223 17.86 -2.51 -16.77
C TYR A 223 18.76 -1.28 -16.63
N GLY A 224 18.81 -0.43 -17.66
CA GLY A 224 19.63 0.77 -17.70
C GLY A 224 21.11 0.55 -18.06
N ALA A 225 21.58 -0.70 -18.24
CA ALA A 225 22.93 -0.97 -18.70
C ALA A 225 23.21 -0.30 -20.07
N ARG A 226 24.40 0.22 -20.27
CA ARG A 226 24.85 0.77 -21.58
C ARG A 226 25.11 -0.38 -22.51
N LEU A 227 24.47 -0.38 -23.67
CA LEU A 227 24.69 -1.36 -24.74
C LEU A 227 25.75 -0.82 -25.70
N ARG A 228 26.80 -1.61 -25.95
CA ARG A 228 27.88 -1.26 -26.86
C ARG A 228 27.96 -2.29 -27.99
N THR A 229 27.86 -1.81 -29.22
CA THR A 229 28.00 -2.61 -30.42
C THR A 229 29.20 -2.10 -31.21
N ASP A 230 30.13 -2.96 -31.59
CA ASP A 230 31.33 -2.63 -32.35
C ASP A 230 32.12 -1.43 -31.72
N GLY A 231 32.23 -1.43 -30.41
CA GLY A 231 32.95 -0.41 -29.66
C GLY A 231 32.18 0.90 -29.41
N THR A 232 30.99 1.05 -29.98
CA THR A 232 30.17 2.28 -29.86
C THR A 232 28.95 2.02 -28.97
N ILE A 233 28.63 2.98 -28.08
CA ILE A 233 27.40 2.94 -27.28
C ILE A 233 26.22 3.21 -28.21
N THR A 234 25.37 2.22 -28.37
CA THR A 234 24.19 2.26 -29.24
C THR A 234 22.89 2.54 -28.50
N GLY A 235 22.87 2.34 -27.18
CA GLY A 235 21.67 2.56 -26.39
C GLY A 235 21.81 2.09 -24.94
N ARG A 236 20.67 1.89 -24.32
CA ARG A 236 20.55 1.31 -22.98
C ARG A 236 19.52 0.19 -22.95
N ALA A 237 19.74 -0.79 -22.11
CA ALA A 237 18.79 -1.86 -21.86
C ALA A 237 17.51 -1.30 -21.21
N THR A 238 16.38 -1.44 -21.87
CA THR A 238 15.05 -1.01 -21.38
C THR A 238 14.35 -2.09 -20.57
N GLY A 239 15.01 -3.23 -20.39
CA GLY A 239 14.57 -4.38 -19.61
C GLY A 239 15.78 -5.22 -19.20
N ILE A 240 15.54 -6.40 -18.64
CA ILE A 240 16.58 -7.37 -18.31
C ILE A 240 16.81 -8.25 -19.54
N ASN A 241 18.05 -8.27 -20.03
CA ASN A 241 18.47 -9.10 -21.15
C ASN A 241 19.14 -10.36 -20.62
N TYR A 242 18.73 -11.52 -21.10
CA TYR A 242 19.29 -12.82 -20.74
C TYR A 242 20.21 -13.36 -21.85
N ASN A 243 21.31 -14.00 -21.46
CA ASN A 243 22.20 -14.68 -22.39
C ASN A 243 21.66 -16.09 -22.68
N ALA A 244 20.52 -16.15 -23.37
CA ALA A 244 19.88 -17.40 -23.73
C ALA A 244 20.28 -17.82 -25.18
N ALA A 245 20.52 -19.12 -25.39
CA ALA A 245 20.70 -19.65 -26.73
C ALA A 245 19.39 -19.50 -27.53
N ALA A 246 19.53 -19.28 -28.83
CA ALA A 246 18.37 -19.36 -29.70
C ALA A 246 17.82 -20.79 -29.67
N GLY A 247 16.50 -20.94 -29.49
CA GLY A 247 15.80 -22.22 -29.43
C GLY A 247 15.60 -22.82 -30.81
#